data_41bcbea5da8309dc4d08b452184c474e
#
_entry.id   41bcbea5da8309dc4d08b452184c474e
#
_cell.length_a   1.000
_cell.length_b   1.000
_cell.length_c   1.000
_cell.angle_alpha   90.00
_cell.angle_beta   90.00
_cell.angle_gamma   90.00
#
_symmetry.space_group_name_H-M   'P 1'
#
loop_
_entity.id
_entity.type
_entity.pdbx_description
1 polymer ?
#
loop_
_entity_poly.entity_id
_entity_poly.type
_entity_poly.pdbx_seq_one_letter_code
_entity_poly.pdbx_strand_id
1 'polypeptide(L)'
;MRFLSLLPLLAVVAAACSSDPTGTDGTPATALQLSADVADVAADGTAQDVDMMAGMSGLLGTVSFSGSLAANMGDPGGPGNVAGCGFGGGRFNCPPNSANGLTITREVTFFDALGATQTAYDAATTAEMRIDATVEGDVSRGPWTATTFRHRVLEITGLLGTETQRTVNGTGEVELSRSRHGNGGPTRQYDIEGTIVWNNVVMPVRGPGVAPWPLSGTTTRIYTVTRSTPEGPVTTTRTVVINFDGTDSPDGTVNGEAFEFDLRDRKAERR
;
A
#
# COMPACT_ATOMS: atom_id res chain seq x y z
N MET A 1 -60.63 45.10 22.08
CA MET A 1 -59.26 45.35 22.56
C MET A 1 -58.37 44.23 22.06
N ARG A 2 -57.55 44.51 21.05
CA ARG A 2 -56.67 43.54 20.42
C ARG A 2 -55.23 43.85 20.86
N PHE A 3 -54.57 42.93 21.57
CA PHE A 3 -53.14 43.04 21.88
C PHE A 3 -52.34 42.29 20.81
N LEU A 4 -51.58 43.05 20.03
CA LEU A 4 -50.52 42.51 19.17
C LEU A 4 -49.27 42.27 20.02
N SER A 5 -48.81 41.04 20.10
CA SER A 5 -47.50 40.71 20.64
C SER A 5 -46.49 40.68 19.48
N LEU A 6 -45.56 41.62 19.45
CA LEU A 6 -44.37 41.57 18.62
C LEU A 6 -43.31 40.66 19.28
N LEU A 7 -42.91 39.56 18.59
CA LEU A 7 -41.68 38.80 18.89
C LEU A 7 -40.50 39.43 18.14
N PRO A 8 -39.37 39.68 18.78
CA PRO A 8 -38.15 40.05 18.08
C PRO A 8 -37.47 38.82 17.51
N LEU A 9 -37.19 38.85 16.20
CA LEU A 9 -36.41 37.87 15.45
C LEU A 9 -34.93 38.08 15.79
N LEU A 10 -34.33 37.13 16.53
CA LEU A 10 -32.90 37.11 16.82
C LEU A 10 -32.17 36.48 15.64
N ALA A 11 -31.52 37.27 14.80
CA ALA A 11 -30.66 36.81 13.72
C ALA A 11 -29.30 36.36 14.33
N VAL A 12 -29.06 35.05 14.39
CA VAL A 12 -27.74 34.50 14.70
C VAL A 12 -26.90 34.54 13.44
N VAL A 13 -25.98 35.50 13.38
CA VAL A 13 -24.94 35.53 12.35
C VAL A 13 -23.89 34.47 12.72
N ALA A 14 -23.93 33.32 12.10
CA ALA A 14 -22.83 32.35 12.15
C ALA A 14 -21.66 32.90 11.33
N ALA A 15 -20.66 33.46 12.00
CA ALA A 15 -19.38 33.77 11.39
C ALA A 15 -18.68 32.46 11.08
N ALA A 16 -18.74 32.02 9.83
CA ALA A 16 -17.89 30.97 9.32
C ALA A 16 -16.46 31.51 9.25
N CYS A 17 -15.66 31.24 10.26
CA CYS A 17 -14.22 31.38 10.16
C CYS A 17 -13.69 30.30 9.21
N SER A 18 -13.51 30.66 7.94
CA SER A 18 -12.64 29.90 7.02
C SER A 18 -11.20 30.11 7.48
N SER A 19 -10.69 29.23 8.33
CA SER A 19 -9.27 29.17 8.63
C SER A 19 -8.57 28.51 7.47
N ASP A 20 -7.86 29.32 6.69
CA ASP A 20 -6.90 28.88 5.67
C ASP A 20 -5.89 27.90 6.31
N PRO A 21 -5.64 26.71 5.74
CA PRO A 21 -4.72 25.72 6.32
C PRO A 21 -3.26 25.99 6.00
N THR A 22 -2.84 27.24 5.84
CA THR A 22 -1.40 27.57 5.78
C THR A 22 -0.83 27.53 7.19
N GLY A 23 -0.58 26.31 7.70
CA GLY A 23 0.04 26.10 9.00
C GLY A 23 1.45 26.68 9.03
N THR A 24 1.62 27.68 9.87
CA THR A 24 2.92 28.20 10.32
C THR A 24 3.74 27.06 10.93
N ASP A 25 5.01 27.00 10.56
CA ASP A 25 6.01 26.07 11.09
C ASP A 25 5.92 25.99 12.63
N GLY A 26 5.72 24.77 13.15
CA GLY A 26 5.69 24.49 14.58
C GLY A 26 4.33 24.14 15.19
N THR A 27 3.22 24.26 14.47
CA THR A 27 1.90 23.85 14.96
C THR A 27 1.72 22.33 14.86
N PRO A 28 1.22 21.66 15.91
CA PRO A 28 0.89 20.23 15.82
C PRO A 28 -0.05 19.96 14.64
N ALA A 29 0.22 18.90 13.87
CA ALA A 29 -0.64 18.52 12.75
C ALA A 29 -2.11 18.43 13.20
N THR A 30 -3.00 19.12 12.50
CA THR A 30 -4.45 19.02 12.74
C THR A 30 -4.91 17.59 12.43
N ALA A 31 -6.10 17.20 12.91
CA ALA A 31 -6.67 15.90 12.60
C ALA A 31 -6.81 15.67 11.09
N LEU A 32 -7.11 16.73 10.33
CA LEU A 32 -7.22 16.73 8.87
C LEU A 32 -5.87 16.50 8.19
N GLN A 33 -4.81 17.17 8.66
CA GLN A 33 -3.46 16.96 8.15
C GLN A 33 -2.97 15.53 8.43
N LEU A 34 -3.29 15.00 9.63
CA LEU A 34 -2.94 13.62 9.97
C LEU A 34 -3.66 12.62 9.06
N SER A 35 -4.96 12.83 8.76
CA SER A 35 -5.69 11.96 7.81
C SER A 35 -5.06 12.01 6.41
N ALA A 36 -4.66 13.19 5.93
CA ALA A 36 -3.99 13.33 4.64
C ALA A 36 -2.59 12.65 4.64
N ASP A 37 -1.77 12.88 5.68
CA ASP A 37 -0.45 12.25 5.79
C ASP A 37 -0.54 10.71 5.89
N VAL A 38 -1.57 10.18 6.53
CA VAL A 38 -1.85 8.73 6.61
C VAL A 38 -2.35 8.20 5.27
N ALA A 39 -3.19 8.97 4.56
CA ALA A 39 -3.64 8.61 3.22
C ALA A 39 -2.46 8.52 2.23
N ASP A 40 -1.51 9.46 2.27
CA ASP A 40 -0.27 9.40 1.48
C ASP A 40 0.58 8.15 1.80
N VAL A 41 0.71 7.79 3.09
CA VAL A 41 1.40 6.54 3.52
C VAL A 41 0.70 5.32 2.93
N ALA A 42 -0.63 5.30 2.95
CA ALA A 42 -1.42 4.21 2.40
C ALA A 42 -1.29 4.13 0.87
N ALA A 43 -1.31 5.28 0.16
CA ALA A 43 -1.11 5.35 -1.28
C ALA A 43 0.26 4.79 -1.69
N ASP A 44 1.34 5.28 -1.05
CA ASP A 44 2.70 4.78 -1.30
C ASP A 44 2.84 3.29 -1.01
N GLY A 45 2.31 2.84 0.13
CA GLY A 45 2.33 1.42 0.50
C GLY A 45 1.53 0.55 -0.47
N THR A 46 0.36 1.00 -0.92
CA THR A 46 -0.48 0.28 -1.88
C THR A 46 0.17 0.23 -3.26
N ALA A 47 0.77 1.33 -3.73
CA ALA A 47 1.51 1.34 -4.98
C ALA A 47 2.68 0.32 -4.97
N GLN A 48 3.42 0.23 -3.85
CA GLN A 48 4.49 -0.77 -3.70
C GLN A 48 3.93 -2.21 -3.70
N ASP A 49 2.77 -2.43 -3.07
CA ASP A 49 2.11 -3.74 -3.08
C ASP A 49 1.64 -4.12 -4.49
N VAL A 50 1.06 -3.17 -5.23
CA VAL A 50 0.68 -3.36 -6.65
C VAL A 50 1.90 -3.65 -7.52
N ASP A 51 2.99 -2.91 -7.36
CA ASP A 51 4.25 -3.16 -8.06
C ASP A 51 4.79 -4.57 -7.77
N MET A 52 4.73 -5.01 -6.51
CA MET A 52 5.14 -6.36 -6.11
C MET A 52 4.23 -7.42 -6.76
N MET A 53 2.90 -7.29 -6.64
CA MET A 53 1.94 -8.22 -7.24
C MET A 53 2.06 -8.28 -8.76
N ALA A 54 2.26 -7.15 -9.39
CA ALA A 54 2.51 -7.04 -10.81
C ALA A 54 3.87 -7.66 -11.22
N GLY A 55 4.91 -7.48 -10.39
CA GLY A 55 6.23 -8.12 -10.56
C GLY A 55 6.16 -9.64 -10.52
N MET A 56 5.31 -10.20 -9.67
CA MET A 56 5.08 -11.64 -9.57
C MET A 56 4.45 -12.22 -10.83
N SER A 57 3.61 -11.44 -11.53
CA SER A 57 3.11 -11.84 -12.85
C SER A 57 4.24 -12.04 -13.86
N GLY A 58 5.36 -11.31 -13.74
CA GLY A 58 6.56 -11.50 -14.55
C GLY A 58 7.43 -12.70 -14.17
N LEU A 59 7.36 -13.19 -12.92
CA LEU A 59 8.06 -14.42 -12.52
C LEU A 59 7.53 -15.66 -13.24
N LEU A 60 6.28 -15.62 -13.68
CA LEU A 60 5.59 -16.72 -14.34
C LEU A 60 5.49 -16.55 -15.88
N GLY A 61 6.08 -15.50 -16.44
CA GLY A 61 6.02 -15.21 -17.88
C GLY A 61 7.20 -14.38 -18.38
N THR A 62 7.47 -14.47 -19.69
CA THR A 62 8.64 -13.92 -20.41
C THR A 62 8.66 -12.39 -20.57
N VAL A 63 8.15 -11.61 -19.65
CA VAL A 63 8.08 -10.14 -19.80
C VAL A 63 9.05 -9.45 -18.86
N SER A 64 10.06 -8.81 -19.46
CA SER A 64 11.03 -7.96 -18.76
C SER A 64 10.35 -6.75 -18.10
N PHE A 65 10.63 -6.51 -16.82
CA PHE A 65 10.14 -5.38 -16.07
C PHE A 65 11.10 -4.20 -16.07
N SER A 66 10.60 -3.04 -16.45
CA SER A 66 11.28 -1.76 -16.29
C SER A 66 10.63 -0.92 -15.16
N GLY A 67 10.83 -1.35 -13.92
CA GLY A 67 10.42 -0.60 -12.74
C GLY A 67 11.41 -0.85 -11.60
N SER A 68 11.69 0.16 -10.76
CA SER A 68 12.85 0.16 -9.85
C SER A 68 12.87 -0.94 -8.77
N LEU A 69 11.75 -1.60 -8.46
CA LEU A 69 11.71 -2.77 -7.56
C LEU A 69 11.67 -4.09 -8.33
N ALA A 70 11.14 -4.08 -9.56
CA ALA A 70 11.03 -5.26 -10.41
C ALA A 70 12.28 -5.51 -11.26
N ALA A 71 13.07 -4.48 -11.56
CA ALA A 71 14.29 -4.57 -12.39
C ALA A 71 15.39 -5.45 -11.79
N ASN A 72 15.32 -5.73 -10.48
CA ASN A 72 16.28 -6.58 -9.79
C ASN A 72 15.77 -8.01 -9.50
N MET A 73 14.58 -8.36 -9.95
CA MET A 73 14.14 -9.75 -9.98
C MET A 73 14.72 -10.39 -11.25
N GLY A 74 16.00 -10.76 -11.20
CA GLY A 74 16.78 -11.26 -12.32
C GLY A 74 16.00 -12.11 -13.34
N ASP A 75 16.49 -12.11 -14.58
CA ASP A 75 15.95 -12.88 -15.72
C ASP A 75 15.45 -14.26 -15.26
N PRO A 76 14.17 -14.64 -15.48
CA PRO A 76 13.68 -15.93 -15.05
C PRO A 76 14.49 -17.03 -15.75
N GLY A 77 15.36 -17.67 -15.00
CA GLY A 77 16.15 -18.79 -15.49
C GLY A 77 15.25 -19.95 -15.86
N GLY A 78 14.78 -19.99 -17.11
CA GLY A 78 14.03 -21.09 -17.67
C GLY A 78 12.62 -21.33 -17.10
N PRO A 79 11.74 -22.01 -17.84
CA PRO A 79 10.41 -22.33 -17.35
C PRO A 79 10.49 -23.18 -16.07
N GLY A 80 9.89 -22.69 -14.99
CA GLY A 80 9.69 -23.44 -13.75
C GLY A 80 10.53 -23.03 -12.55
N ASN A 81 11.57 -22.20 -12.69
CA ASN A 81 12.39 -21.76 -11.57
C ASN A 81 12.12 -20.29 -11.19
N VAL A 82 12.07 -20.01 -9.89
CA VAL A 82 12.12 -18.63 -9.39
C VAL A 82 13.57 -18.17 -9.50
N ALA A 83 13.85 -17.25 -10.43
CA ALA A 83 15.21 -16.87 -10.80
C ALA A 83 16.05 -16.43 -9.58
N GLY A 84 17.22 -17.03 -9.46
CA GLY A 84 18.17 -16.74 -8.39
C GLY A 84 17.81 -17.30 -7.01
N CYS A 85 16.67 -17.99 -6.85
CA CYS A 85 16.25 -18.59 -5.59
C CYS A 85 16.64 -20.06 -5.52
N GLY A 86 17.12 -20.52 -4.36
CA GLY A 86 17.39 -21.94 -4.08
C GLY A 86 16.14 -22.65 -3.57
N PHE A 87 15.83 -23.85 -4.11
CA PHE A 87 14.75 -24.68 -3.59
C PHE A 87 15.23 -25.51 -2.39
N GLY A 88 14.51 -25.44 -1.28
CA GLY A 88 14.80 -26.22 -0.08
C GLY A 88 13.65 -26.15 0.93
N GLY A 89 13.36 -27.25 1.61
CA GLY A 89 12.27 -27.30 2.60
C GLY A 89 10.88 -27.10 2.01
N GLY A 90 10.67 -27.46 0.72
CA GLY A 90 9.38 -27.34 0.04
C GLY A 90 9.08 -25.93 -0.49
N ARG A 91 10.05 -25.02 -0.50
CA ARG A 91 9.90 -23.64 -0.95
C ARG A 91 11.16 -23.11 -1.64
N PHE A 92 11.01 -22.03 -2.37
CA PHE A 92 12.11 -21.25 -2.94
C PHE A 92 12.52 -20.16 -1.96
N ASN A 93 13.79 -20.16 -1.54
CA ASN A 93 14.39 -19.13 -0.71
C ASN A 93 15.20 -18.20 -1.62
N CYS A 94 14.79 -16.95 -1.69
CA CYS A 94 15.43 -15.96 -2.55
C CYS A 94 16.48 -15.18 -1.75
N PRO A 95 17.69 -14.97 -2.32
CA PRO A 95 18.68 -14.13 -1.64
C PRO A 95 18.15 -12.71 -1.47
N PRO A 96 18.57 -12.01 -0.40
CA PRO A 96 18.22 -10.61 -0.22
C PRO A 96 18.61 -9.78 -1.44
N ASN A 97 17.71 -8.89 -1.85
CA ASN A 97 17.95 -7.94 -2.92
C ASN A 97 17.82 -6.51 -2.38
N SER A 98 18.84 -5.68 -2.62
CA SER A 98 18.84 -4.30 -2.11
C SER A 98 18.81 -3.31 -3.26
N ALA A 99 17.86 -2.37 -3.21
CA ALA A 99 17.72 -1.28 -4.17
C ALA A 99 17.12 -0.04 -3.49
N ASN A 100 17.64 1.15 -3.81
CA ASN A 100 17.11 2.43 -3.36
C ASN A 100 16.94 2.55 -1.83
N GLY A 101 17.88 1.99 -1.05
CA GLY A 101 17.84 2.00 0.41
C GLY A 101 16.95 0.93 1.04
N LEU A 102 16.27 0.12 0.22
CA LEU A 102 15.44 -1.00 0.68
C LEU A 102 16.13 -2.34 0.44
N THR A 103 15.99 -3.24 1.38
CA THR A 103 16.35 -4.66 1.26
C THR A 103 15.07 -5.50 1.26
N ILE A 104 14.96 -6.40 0.29
CA ILE A 104 13.81 -7.28 0.11
C ILE A 104 14.29 -8.71 0.27
N THR A 105 13.66 -9.47 1.16
CA THR A 105 13.78 -10.93 1.28
C THR A 105 12.44 -11.55 0.93
N ARG A 106 12.47 -12.75 0.34
CA ARG A 106 11.22 -13.45 0.00
C ARG A 106 11.41 -14.95 -0.05
N GLU A 107 10.32 -15.64 0.27
CA GLU A 107 10.13 -17.06 0.07
C GLU A 107 8.92 -17.27 -0.83
N VAL A 108 8.99 -18.26 -1.73
CA VAL A 108 7.92 -18.58 -2.69
C VAL A 108 7.63 -20.07 -2.62
N THR A 109 6.36 -20.43 -2.48
CA THR A 109 5.90 -21.81 -2.52
C THR A 109 4.82 -21.98 -3.59
N PHE A 110 4.91 -22.97 -4.43
CA PHE A 110 3.88 -23.32 -5.40
C PHE A 110 3.11 -24.54 -4.93
N PHE A 111 1.80 -24.55 -5.21
CA PHE A 111 0.90 -25.63 -4.87
C PHE A 111 0.07 -26.04 -6.09
N ASP A 112 -0.20 -27.35 -6.20
CA ASP A 112 -1.18 -27.86 -7.15
C ASP A 112 -2.62 -27.65 -6.65
N ALA A 113 -3.61 -28.07 -7.43
CA ALA A 113 -5.03 -27.95 -7.08
C ALA A 113 -5.46 -28.80 -5.85
N LEU A 114 -4.63 -29.73 -5.40
CA LEU A 114 -4.83 -30.56 -4.22
C LEU A 114 -4.10 -30.01 -2.99
N GLY A 115 -3.36 -28.90 -3.13
CA GLY A 115 -2.57 -28.27 -2.07
C GLY A 115 -1.22 -28.95 -1.84
N ALA A 116 -0.75 -29.82 -2.75
CA ALA A 116 0.57 -30.39 -2.65
C ALA A 116 1.64 -29.40 -3.16
N THR A 117 2.76 -29.29 -2.44
CA THR A 117 3.86 -28.42 -2.84
C THR A 117 4.56 -28.90 -4.10
N GLN A 118 4.93 -27.96 -4.98
CA GLN A 118 5.63 -28.21 -6.22
C GLN A 118 7.06 -27.67 -6.16
N THR A 119 7.98 -28.40 -6.86
CA THR A 119 9.40 -28.02 -6.95
C THR A 119 9.70 -27.02 -8.06
N ALA A 120 8.69 -26.65 -8.84
CA ALA A 120 8.75 -25.66 -9.90
C ALA A 120 7.34 -25.18 -10.25
N TYR A 121 7.23 -23.98 -10.84
CA TYR A 121 5.99 -23.56 -11.49
C TYR A 121 5.73 -24.39 -12.75
N ASP A 122 4.50 -24.89 -12.88
CA ASP A 122 4.00 -25.57 -14.07
C ASP A 122 2.62 -24.99 -14.44
N ALA A 123 2.55 -24.35 -15.60
CA ALA A 123 1.33 -23.70 -16.09
C ALA A 123 0.11 -24.66 -16.25
N ALA A 124 0.35 -25.97 -16.32
CA ALA A 124 -0.73 -26.96 -16.43
C ALA A 124 -1.26 -27.42 -15.06
N THR A 125 -0.47 -27.31 -14.01
CA THR A 125 -0.79 -27.93 -12.71
C THR A 125 -0.69 -26.99 -11.51
N THR A 126 0.05 -25.87 -11.60
CA THR A 126 0.15 -24.91 -10.50
C THR A 126 -1.14 -24.12 -10.37
N ALA A 127 -1.85 -24.28 -9.26
CA ALA A 127 -3.11 -23.60 -8.97
C ALA A 127 -2.91 -22.40 -8.05
N GLU A 128 -1.94 -22.46 -7.14
CA GLU A 128 -1.70 -21.44 -6.11
C GLU A 128 -0.20 -21.19 -5.91
N MET A 129 0.12 -19.95 -5.54
CA MET A 129 1.43 -19.53 -5.08
C MET A 129 1.28 -18.76 -3.78
N ARG A 130 2.10 -19.12 -2.79
CA ARG A 130 2.24 -18.35 -1.57
C ARG A 130 3.57 -17.61 -1.58
N ILE A 131 3.53 -16.34 -1.18
CA ILE A 131 4.70 -15.49 -1.01
C ILE A 131 4.75 -14.99 0.42
N ASP A 132 5.92 -15.15 1.02
CA ASP A 132 6.30 -14.55 2.28
C ASP A 132 7.44 -13.58 1.99
N ALA A 133 7.21 -12.28 2.21
CA ALA A 133 8.15 -11.23 1.84
C ALA A 133 8.33 -10.20 2.94
N THR A 134 9.59 -9.83 3.18
CA THR A 134 9.97 -8.73 4.07
C THR A 134 10.67 -7.64 3.26
N VAL A 135 10.31 -6.38 3.53
CA VAL A 135 10.94 -5.19 2.96
C VAL A 135 11.35 -4.28 4.11
N GLU A 136 12.62 -3.94 4.19
CA GLU A 136 13.16 -3.09 5.23
C GLU A 136 14.18 -2.09 4.69
N GLY A 137 14.34 -0.94 5.36
CA GLY A 137 15.36 0.04 5.03
C GLY A 137 14.89 1.48 5.13
N ASP A 138 15.71 2.37 4.58
CA ASP A 138 15.51 3.81 4.63
C ASP A 138 15.14 4.35 3.24
N VAL A 139 14.11 5.18 3.20
CA VAL A 139 13.64 5.83 1.97
C VAL A 139 13.51 7.33 2.14
N SER A 140 13.76 8.07 1.06
CA SER A 140 13.55 9.51 1.00
C SER A 140 12.70 9.86 -0.21
N ARG A 141 11.64 10.65 0.00
CA ARG A 141 10.76 11.10 -1.07
C ARG A 141 10.29 12.53 -0.83
N GLY A 142 10.74 13.43 -1.70
CA GLY A 142 10.48 14.86 -1.53
C GLY A 142 10.95 15.35 -0.16
N PRO A 143 10.07 16.00 0.64
CA PRO A 143 10.40 16.47 1.97
C PRO A 143 10.36 15.38 3.05
N TRP A 144 10.01 14.12 2.70
CA TRP A 144 9.87 13.03 3.65
C TRP A 144 11.06 12.08 3.64
N THR A 145 11.48 11.68 4.83
CA THR A 145 12.37 10.54 5.07
C THR A 145 11.65 9.51 5.93
N ALA A 146 11.94 8.24 5.74
CA ALA A 146 11.32 7.19 6.52
C ALA A 146 12.23 5.97 6.64
N THR A 147 12.24 5.36 7.83
CA THR A 147 12.70 3.99 8.05
C THR A 147 11.48 3.08 8.05
N THR A 148 11.51 2.00 7.27
CA THR A 148 10.36 1.10 7.11
C THR A 148 10.75 -0.34 7.33
N PHE A 149 9.85 -1.08 7.97
CA PHE A 149 9.78 -2.54 7.96
C PHE A 149 8.37 -2.95 7.53
N ARG A 150 8.29 -3.91 6.61
CA ARG A 150 7.01 -4.44 6.11
C ARG A 150 7.15 -5.93 5.90
N HIS A 151 6.23 -6.69 6.47
CA HIS A 151 6.09 -8.12 6.25
C HIS A 151 4.76 -8.40 5.55
N ARG A 152 4.76 -9.33 4.60
CA ARG A 152 3.58 -9.70 3.80
C ARG A 152 3.54 -11.19 3.56
N VAL A 153 2.36 -11.77 3.77
CA VAL A 153 2.05 -13.14 3.38
C VAL A 153 0.88 -13.08 2.40
N LEU A 154 1.15 -13.42 1.14
CA LEU A 154 0.17 -13.35 0.05
C LEU A 154 -0.08 -14.75 -0.51
N GLU A 155 -1.34 -15.04 -0.78
CA GLU A 155 -1.85 -16.20 -1.50
C GLU A 155 -2.38 -15.74 -2.85
N ILE A 156 -1.89 -16.33 -3.92
CA ILE A 156 -2.20 -15.94 -5.29
C ILE A 156 -2.72 -17.16 -6.03
N THR A 157 -3.96 -17.04 -6.51
CA THR A 157 -4.63 -18.05 -7.34
C THR A 157 -4.82 -17.56 -8.77
N GLY A 158 -5.29 -18.41 -9.68
CA GLY A 158 -5.40 -18.06 -11.10
C GLY A 158 -4.08 -18.22 -11.82
N LEU A 159 -3.32 -19.28 -11.54
CA LEU A 159 -1.97 -19.49 -12.05
C LEU A 159 -1.89 -20.50 -13.21
N LEU A 160 -3.00 -21.14 -13.57
CA LEU A 160 -3.04 -21.98 -14.78
C LEU A 160 -2.78 -21.12 -16.02
N GLY A 161 -2.01 -21.62 -16.96
CA GLY A 161 -1.48 -20.84 -18.09
C GLY A 161 -2.52 -20.25 -19.05
N THR A 162 -3.78 -20.63 -18.91
CA THR A 162 -4.92 -20.11 -19.69
C THR A 162 -5.66 -18.95 -19.01
N GLU A 163 -5.35 -18.66 -17.76
CA GLU A 163 -6.02 -17.62 -16.99
C GLU A 163 -5.50 -16.23 -17.34
N THR A 164 -6.41 -15.25 -17.39
CA THR A 164 -6.12 -13.86 -17.73
C THR A 164 -6.11 -12.94 -16.53
N GLN A 165 -6.48 -13.47 -15.38
CA GLN A 165 -6.54 -12.75 -14.11
C GLN A 165 -6.00 -13.62 -12.98
N ARG A 166 -5.54 -12.97 -11.92
CA ARG A 166 -5.06 -13.59 -10.70
C ARG A 166 -5.73 -12.95 -9.51
N THR A 167 -6.12 -13.76 -8.54
CA THR A 167 -6.71 -13.25 -7.30
C THR A 167 -5.66 -13.32 -6.20
N VAL A 168 -5.47 -12.22 -5.52
CA VAL A 168 -4.53 -12.06 -4.41
C VAL A 168 -5.32 -11.85 -3.12
N ASN A 169 -5.06 -12.70 -2.14
CA ASN A 169 -5.50 -12.55 -0.76
C ASN A 169 -4.28 -12.55 0.15
N GLY A 170 -4.42 -12.02 1.37
CA GLY A 170 -3.33 -12.09 2.31
C GLY A 170 -3.39 -11.08 3.43
N THR A 171 -2.33 -11.10 4.23
CA THR A 171 -2.15 -10.20 5.37
C THR A 171 -0.73 -9.64 5.39
N GLY A 172 -0.56 -8.51 6.07
CA GLY A 172 0.76 -7.94 6.28
C GLY A 172 0.81 -7.07 7.51
N GLU A 173 2.04 -6.76 7.88
CA GLU A 173 2.38 -5.85 8.97
C GLU A 173 3.28 -4.73 8.44
N VAL A 174 3.22 -3.58 9.08
CA VAL A 174 4.06 -2.43 8.77
C VAL A 174 4.48 -1.72 10.03
N GLU A 175 5.77 -1.39 10.08
CA GLU A 175 6.35 -0.43 11.02
C GLU A 175 7.04 0.66 10.20
N LEU A 176 6.75 1.92 10.49
CA LEU A 176 7.24 3.05 9.75
C LEU A 176 7.53 4.20 10.70
N SER A 177 8.79 4.63 10.80
CA SER A 177 9.15 5.90 11.40
C SER A 177 9.41 6.91 10.30
N ARG A 178 8.65 7.99 10.26
CA ARG A 178 8.72 8.97 9.16
C ARG A 178 8.80 10.40 9.67
N SER A 179 9.63 11.19 9.00
CA SER A 179 9.82 12.61 9.31
C SER A 179 9.66 13.45 8.06
N ARG A 180 8.95 14.56 8.18
CA ARG A 180 8.91 15.60 7.17
C ARG A 180 9.88 16.71 7.52
N HIS A 181 10.71 17.09 6.55
CA HIS A 181 11.66 18.19 6.69
C HIS A 181 11.14 19.42 5.93
N GLY A 182 11.15 20.57 6.61
CA GLY A 182 10.91 21.89 6.02
C GLY A 182 12.23 22.69 6.00
N ASN A 183 12.15 23.94 5.53
CA ASN A 183 13.33 24.83 5.43
C ASN A 183 13.98 25.16 6.79
N GLY A 184 13.33 24.84 7.91
CA GLY A 184 13.80 25.09 9.28
C GLY A 184 14.07 23.83 10.10
N GLY A 185 14.00 22.63 9.52
CA GLY A 185 14.16 21.34 10.23
C GLY A 185 12.92 20.45 10.17
N PRO A 186 12.87 19.42 11.02
CA PRO A 186 11.74 18.50 11.05
C PRO A 186 10.48 19.21 11.52
N THR A 187 9.44 19.19 10.70
CA THR A 187 8.16 19.88 11.00
C THR A 187 7.09 18.91 11.48
N ARG A 188 7.19 17.63 11.09
CA ARG A 188 6.27 16.56 11.51
C ARG A 188 7.01 15.23 11.61
N GLN A 189 6.71 14.47 12.66
CA GLN A 189 7.25 13.14 12.86
C GLN A 189 6.12 12.20 13.30
N TYR A 190 6.12 11.00 12.72
CA TYR A 190 5.17 9.95 13.02
C TYR A 190 5.89 8.61 13.14
N ASP A 191 5.48 7.85 14.16
CA ASP A 191 5.73 6.42 14.25
C ASP A 191 4.40 5.71 13.96
N ILE A 192 4.40 4.81 13.00
CA ILE A 192 3.22 4.13 12.47
C ILE A 192 3.45 2.63 12.56
N GLU A 193 2.58 1.94 13.27
CA GLU A 193 2.49 0.50 13.30
C GLU A 193 1.13 0.10 12.73
N GLY A 194 1.05 -1.03 12.01
CA GLY A 194 -0.24 -1.42 11.49
C GLY A 194 -0.28 -2.78 10.83
N THR A 195 -1.52 -3.16 10.52
CA THR A 195 -1.84 -4.38 9.78
C THR A 195 -2.48 -4.06 8.45
N ILE A 196 -2.34 -4.98 7.52
CA ILE A 196 -2.88 -4.88 6.16
C ILE A 196 -3.60 -6.18 5.83
N VAL A 197 -4.76 -6.06 5.18
CA VAL A 197 -5.50 -7.19 4.63
C VAL A 197 -5.79 -6.91 3.16
N TRP A 198 -5.38 -7.83 2.28
CA TRP A 198 -5.79 -7.87 0.88
C TRP A 198 -6.95 -8.85 0.77
N ASN A 199 -8.06 -8.40 0.22
CA ASN A 199 -9.28 -9.20 0.10
C ASN A 199 -9.73 -9.22 -1.36
N ASN A 200 -9.61 -10.38 -1.99
CA ASN A 200 -10.00 -10.65 -3.38
C ASN A 200 -9.47 -9.58 -4.38
N VAL A 201 -8.22 -9.19 -4.23
CA VAL A 201 -7.59 -8.24 -5.16
C VAL A 201 -7.31 -8.94 -6.48
N VAL A 202 -8.03 -8.57 -7.52
CA VAL A 202 -7.93 -9.17 -8.85
C VAL A 202 -6.94 -8.39 -9.68
N MET A 203 -5.82 -9.03 -10.02
CA MET A 203 -4.77 -8.48 -10.87
C MET A 203 -4.90 -9.01 -12.29
N PRO A 204 -4.77 -8.19 -13.34
CA PRO A 204 -4.67 -8.68 -14.71
C PRO A 204 -3.35 -9.43 -14.92
N VAL A 205 -3.38 -10.51 -15.69
CA VAL A 205 -2.14 -11.10 -16.21
C VAL A 205 -1.55 -10.14 -17.23
N ARG A 206 -0.28 -9.78 -17.05
CA ARG A 206 0.37 -8.79 -17.90
C ARG A 206 0.52 -9.26 -19.34
N GLY A 207 0.24 -8.33 -20.24
CA GLY A 207 0.39 -8.48 -21.68
C GLY A 207 0.52 -7.11 -22.35
N PRO A 208 0.83 -7.06 -23.65
CA PRO A 208 0.86 -5.80 -24.39
C PRO A 208 -0.47 -5.06 -24.28
N GLY A 209 -0.43 -3.81 -23.82
CA GLY A 209 -1.62 -2.95 -23.68
C GLY A 209 -2.50 -3.21 -22.46
N VAL A 210 -2.11 -4.14 -21.57
CA VAL A 210 -2.83 -4.39 -20.31
C VAL A 210 -2.30 -3.45 -19.24
N ALA A 211 -3.21 -2.65 -18.64
CA ALA A 211 -2.87 -1.78 -17.52
C ALA A 211 -2.47 -2.62 -16.30
N PRO A 212 -1.48 -2.19 -15.50
CA PRO A 212 -0.97 -2.97 -14.37
C PRO A 212 -1.84 -2.89 -13.11
N TRP A 213 -2.94 -2.15 -13.16
CA TRP A 213 -3.73 -1.81 -11.99
C TRP A 213 -4.70 -2.92 -11.61
N PRO A 214 -4.95 -3.14 -10.30
CA PRO A 214 -5.92 -4.13 -9.84
C PRO A 214 -7.32 -3.81 -10.37
N LEU A 215 -7.98 -4.80 -10.95
CA LEU A 215 -9.30 -4.65 -11.58
C LEU A 215 -10.44 -4.53 -10.57
N SER A 216 -10.27 -5.13 -9.40
CA SER A 216 -11.26 -5.12 -8.31
C SER A 216 -10.63 -5.63 -7.00
N GLY A 217 -11.44 -5.67 -5.94
CA GLY A 217 -11.02 -6.10 -4.62
C GLY A 217 -10.72 -4.93 -3.70
N THR A 218 -10.31 -5.24 -2.48
CA THR A 218 -10.08 -4.21 -1.46
C THR A 218 -8.78 -4.43 -0.70
N THR A 219 -8.18 -3.33 -0.25
CA THR A 219 -7.12 -3.36 0.77
C THR A 219 -7.61 -2.59 1.98
N THR A 220 -7.57 -3.23 3.15
CA THR A 220 -7.85 -2.58 4.42
C THR A 220 -6.57 -2.47 5.23
N ARG A 221 -6.26 -1.28 5.75
CA ARG A 221 -5.10 -0.99 6.58
C ARG A 221 -5.57 -0.39 7.88
N ILE A 222 -5.08 -0.90 8.99
CA ILE A 222 -5.35 -0.36 10.32
C ILE A 222 -4.01 0.11 10.88
N TYR A 223 -3.87 1.42 11.07
CA TYR A 223 -2.66 2.06 11.55
C TYR A 223 -2.85 2.62 12.95
N THR A 224 -1.90 2.32 13.83
CA THR A 224 -1.68 3.04 15.08
C THR A 224 -0.60 4.08 14.81
N VAL A 225 -0.98 5.37 14.88
CA VAL A 225 -0.10 6.50 14.56
C VAL A 225 0.23 7.25 15.84
N THR A 226 1.50 7.27 16.19
CA THR A 226 2.03 8.06 17.30
C THR A 226 2.77 9.28 16.75
N ARG A 227 2.37 10.46 17.18
CA ARG A 227 3.01 11.74 16.83
C ARG A 227 3.60 12.38 18.07
N SER A 228 4.76 13.01 17.92
CA SER A 228 5.34 13.84 18.98
C SER A 228 4.66 15.20 18.99
N THR A 229 4.23 15.65 20.16
CA THR A 229 3.72 17.02 20.41
C THR A 229 4.49 17.67 21.56
N PRO A 230 4.41 19.00 21.75
CA PRO A 230 5.04 19.66 22.88
C PRO A 230 4.56 19.14 24.25
N GLU A 231 3.31 18.65 24.29
CA GLU A 231 2.69 18.09 25.50
C GLU A 231 3.02 16.60 25.71
N GLY A 232 3.73 15.99 24.78
CA GLY A 232 4.10 14.57 24.78
C GLY A 232 3.52 13.80 23.59
N PRO A 233 3.78 12.49 23.50
CA PRO A 233 3.30 11.67 22.39
C PRO A 233 1.78 11.51 22.42
N VAL A 234 1.15 11.61 21.25
CA VAL A 234 -0.29 11.36 21.06
C VAL A 234 -0.47 10.23 20.07
N THR A 235 -1.17 9.18 20.50
CA THR A 235 -1.45 7.99 19.69
C THR A 235 -2.90 7.99 19.23
N THR A 236 -3.12 7.66 17.95
CA THR A 236 -4.45 7.54 17.35
C THR A 236 -4.50 6.37 16.38
N THR A 237 -5.67 5.73 16.27
CA THR A 237 -5.89 4.69 15.25
C THR A 237 -6.51 5.30 14.00
N ARG A 238 -6.10 4.81 12.83
CA ARG A 238 -6.64 5.18 11.52
C ARG A 238 -6.91 3.91 10.70
N THR A 239 -8.12 3.82 10.17
CA THR A 239 -8.49 2.76 9.23
C THR A 239 -8.54 3.34 7.83
N VAL A 240 -7.80 2.74 6.91
CA VAL A 240 -7.80 3.08 5.48
C VAL A 240 -8.38 1.92 4.72
N VAL A 241 -9.36 2.19 3.86
CA VAL A 241 -9.94 1.21 2.92
C VAL A 241 -9.77 1.74 1.52
N ILE A 242 -9.17 0.95 0.62
CA ILE A 242 -8.99 1.29 -0.79
C ILE A 242 -9.74 0.25 -1.61
N ASN A 243 -10.61 0.70 -2.52
CA ASN A 243 -11.42 -0.15 -3.39
C ASN A 243 -10.88 -0.04 -4.81
N PHE A 244 -10.31 -1.11 -5.33
CA PHE A 244 -9.76 -1.16 -6.67
C PHE A 244 -10.85 -1.24 -7.73
N ASP A 245 -10.64 -0.57 -8.86
CA ASP A 245 -11.60 -0.42 -9.97
C ASP A 245 -10.98 -0.54 -11.37
N GLY A 246 -9.72 -0.96 -11.46
CA GLY A 246 -8.97 -1.08 -12.72
C GLY A 246 -8.21 0.18 -13.13
N THR A 247 -8.26 1.24 -12.33
CA THR A 247 -7.55 2.50 -12.59
C THR A 247 -6.32 2.67 -11.70
N ASP A 248 -5.50 3.67 -12.00
CA ASP A 248 -4.38 4.10 -11.16
C ASP A 248 -4.81 5.04 -10.02
N SER A 249 -6.09 5.40 -9.97
CA SER A 249 -6.64 6.35 -9.00
C SER A 249 -7.89 5.78 -8.31
N PRO A 250 -7.78 4.62 -7.60
CA PRO A 250 -8.92 4.03 -6.91
C PRO A 250 -9.44 4.92 -5.79
N ASP A 251 -10.73 4.78 -5.54
CA ASP A 251 -11.41 5.43 -4.42
C ASP A 251 -11.19 4.69 -3.10
N GLY A 252 -11.25 5.44 -2.01
CA GLY A 252 -11.21 4.84 -0.68
C GLY A 252 -11.58 5.79 0.43
N THR A 253 -11.31 5.39 1.66
CA THR A 253 -11.60 6.19 2.84
C THR A 253 -10.47 6.14 3.87
N VAL A 254 -10.34 7.22 4.64
CA VAL A 254 -9.56 7.25 5.89
C VAL A 254 -10.50 7.60 7.04
N ASN A 255 -10.76 6.65 7.93
CA ASN A 255 -11.78 6.76 9.00
C ASN A 255 -13.16 7.21 8.48
N GLY A 256 -13.56 6.76 7.28
CA GLY A 256 -14.82 7.11 6.64
C GLY A 256 -14.80 8.42 5.84
N GLU A 257 -13.74 9.22 5.90
CA GLU A 257 -13.55 10.38 5.03
C GLU A 257 -13.10 9.91 3.64
N ALA A 258 -13.73 10.43 2.57
CA ALA A 258 -13.47 10.02 1.19
C ALA A 258 -12.14 10.59 0.67
N PHE A 259 -11.38 9.73 -0.01
CA PHE A 259 -10.12 10.04 -0.67
C PHE A 259 -10.05 9.38 -2.05
N GLU A 260 -9.31 9.99 -2.95
CA GLU A 260 -8.78 9.37 -4.16
C GLU A 260 -7.30 9.03 -3.94
N PHE A 261 -6.89 7.81 -4.29
CA PHE A 261 -5.52 7.32 -4.07
C PHE A 261 -4.79 7.21 -5.41
N ASP A 262 -4.00 8.22 -5.79
CA ASP A 262 -3.14 8.16 -6.97
C ASP A 262 -1.94 7.22 -6.71
N LEU A 263 -2.04 6.00 -7.24
CA LEU A 263 -1.02 4.97 -7.08
C LEU A 263 0.21 5.22 -7.96
N ARG A 264 0.08 6.01 -9.04
CA ARG A 264 1.19 6.39 -9.92
C ARG A 264 2.09 7.42 -9.24
N ASP A 265 1.48 8.49 -8.74
CA ASP A 265 2.18 9.57 -8.02
C ASP A 265 2.37 9.25 -6.54
N ARG A 266 1.73 8.16 -6.03
CA ARG A 266 1.82 7.65 -4.65
C ARG A 266 1.39 8.70 -3.63
N LYS A 267 0.25 9.32 -3.91
CA LYS A 267 -0.38 10.36 -3.10
C LYS A 267 -1.85 10.07 -2.92
N ALA A 268 -2.47 10.78 -2.00
CA ALA A 268 -3.91 10.74 -1.83
C ALA A 268 -4.47 12.16 -1.74
N GLU A 269 -5.62 12.36 -2.36
CA GLU A 269 -6.34 13.63 -2.33
C GLU A 269 -7.71 13.43 -1.71
N ARG A 270 -8.10 14.33 -0.81
CA ARG A 270 -9.41 14.31 -0.18
C ARG A 270 -10.47 14.77 -1.18
N ARG A 271 -11.59 14.05 -1.26
CA ARG A 271 -12.76 14.40 -2.07
C ARG A 271 -13.80 15.21 -1.29
#